data_72e55f3d5e8f385d3586d019e6c71863
#
_entry.id   72e55f3d5e8f385d3586d019e6c71863
#
_cell.length_a   1.000
_cell.length_b   1.000
_cell.length_c   1.000
_cell.angle_alpha   90.00
_cell.angle_beta   90.00
_cell.angle_gamma   90.00
#
_symmetry.space_group_name_H-M   'P 1'
#
loop_
_entity.id
_entity.type
_entity.pdbx_description
1 polymer ?
#
loop_
_entity_poly.entity_id
_entity_poly.type
_entity_poly.pdbx_seq_one_letter_code
_entity_poly.pdbx_strand_id
1 'polypeptide(L)'
;MTTQGRRVFWGRVATGTVAPGQTVKVFPSGQTAVVSQVLSATRQPQGKAAGHSAGIVLDREVDVSRGDWLLAELGSPEGQRQLNTTIAWMDDEPLVAGRVYWALHGHRWVKAKVQRVVHRLNVNTLAEEEASELAPNAIGHVTLALQEPLVTLPFTQSRILGALVLVDTATHKTSGAVLVN
;
A
#
# COMPACT_ATOMS: atom_id res chain seq x y z
N MET A 1 -8.42 16.63 -18.12
CA MET A 1 -7.52 17.51 -18.91
C MET A 1 -7.60 18.92 -18.38
N THR A 2 -6.49 19.59 -18.27
CA THR A 2 -6.45 21.02 -17.97
C THR A 2 -6.78 21.85 -19.21
N THR A 3 -6.97 23.16 -19.04
CA THR A 3 -7.13 24.07 -20.18
C THR A 3 -5.94 24.10 -21.14
N GLN A 4 -4.78 23.64 -20.67
CA GLN A 4 -3.56 23.51 -21.49
C GLN A 4 -3.44 22.14 -22.17
N GLY A 5 -4.45 21.27 -22.05
CA GLY A 5 -4.47 19.96 -22.67
C GLY A 5 -3.68 18.87 -21.96
N ARG A 6 -3.13 19.14 -20.79
CA ARG A 6 -2.40 18.14 -20.01
C ARG A 6 -3.33 17.28 -19.18
N ARG A 7 -2.95 16.02 -19.01
CA ARG A 7 -3.71 15.10 -18.17
C ARG A 7 -3.60 15.49 -16.69
N VAL A 8 -4.72 15.32 -15.99
CA VAL A 8 -4.77 15.48 -14.53
C VAL A 8 -4.87 14.09 -13.92
N PHE A 9 -3.93 13.75 -13.03
CA PHE A 9 -3.95 12.49 -12.28
C PHE A 9 -4.57 12.75 -10.91
N TRP A 10 -5.73 12.15 -10.65
CA TRP A 10 -6.42 12.29 -9.38
C TRP A 10 -6.06 11.14 -8.46
N GLY A 11 -5.76 11.45 -7.23
CA GLY A 11 -5.41 10.47 -6.23
C GLY A 11 -5.44 11.02 -4.82
N ARG A 12 -5.11 10.17 -3.88
CA ARG A 12 -5.05 10.52 -2.47
C ARG A 12 -3.60 10.66 -2.03
N VAL A 13 -3.31 11.70 -1.26
CA VAL A 13 -1.98 11.90 -0.68
C VAL A 13 -1.84 10.94 0.50
N ALA A 14 -0.98 9.93 0.37
CA ALA A 14 -0.81 8.90 1.39
C ALA A 14 0.06 9.35 2.55
N THR A 15 1.06 10.18 2.29
CA THR A 15 1.98 10.70 3.31
C THR A 15 2.63 11.98 2.82
N GLY A 16 2.98 12.87 3.74
CA GLY A 16 3.62 14.14 3.43
C GLY A 16 2.68 15.14 2.74
N THR A 17 3.25 15.98 1.90
CA THR A 17 2.52 16.98 1.12
C THR A 17 2.96 16.94 -0.33
N VAL A 18 2.07 17.34 -1.23
CA VAL A 18 2.37 17.51 -2.65
C VAL A 18 2.25 18.98 -3.01
N ALA A 19 3.23 19.49 -3.77
CA ALA A 19 3.28 20.90 -4.16
C ALA A 19 3.91 21.05 -5.55
N PRO A 20 3.58 22.15 -6.27
CA PRO A 20 4.24 22.46 -7.54
C PRO A 20 5.75 22.61 -7.39
N GLY A 21 6.52 22.17 -8.40
CA GLY A 21 7.97 22.20 -8.39
C GLY A 21 8.62 20.97 -7.79
N GLN A 22 7.85 20.09 -7.17
CA GLN A 22 8.35 18.86 -6.58
C GLN A 22 8.66 17.82 -7.65
N THR A 23 9.83 17.19 -7.57
CA THR A 23 10.17 16.05 -8.45
C THR A 23 9.55 14.79 -7.88
N VAL A 24 8.87 14.04 -8.74
CA VAL A 24 8.22 12.78 -8.36
C VAL A 24 8.70 11.65 -9.27
N LYS A 25 8.65 10.45 -8.72
CA LYS A 25 8.96 9.21 -9.43
C LYS A 25 7.73 8.35 -9.46
N VAL A 26 7.40 7.81 -10.63
CA VAL A 26 6.29 6.87 -10.78
C VAL A 26 6.77 5.48 -10.40
N PHE A 27 6.10 4.83 -9.46
CA PHE A 27 6.39 3.47 -9.08
C PHE A 27 5.30 2.54 -9.66
N PRO A 28 5.63 1.42 -10.30
CA PRO A 28 6.96 0.79 -10.38
C PRO A 28 7.79 1.14 -11.63
N SER A 29 7.28 1.99 -12.56
CA SER A 29 7.97 2.23 -13.83
C SER A 29 9.33 2.91 -13.68
N GLY A 30 9.52 3.73 -12.65
CA GLY A 30 10.74 4.46 -12.41
C GLY A 30 10.86 5.77 -13.21
N GLN A 31 9.85 6.15 -13.98
CA GLN A 31 9.85 7.43 -14.71
C GLN A 31 9.75 8.59 -13.73
N THR A 32 10.44 9.68 -14.05
CA THR A 32 10.43 10.88 -13.20
C THR A 32 9.78 12.04 -13.92
N ALA A 33 9.17 12.94 -13.16
CA ALA A 33 8.56 14.17 -13.69
C ALA A 33 8.50 15.22 -12.57
N VAL A 34 8.24 16.46 -12.94
CA VAL A 34 8.06 17.55 -11.99
C VAL A 34 6.59 17.91 -11.94
N VAL A 35 6.07 18.11 -10.72
CA VAL A 35 4.69 18.56 -10.51
C VAL A 35 4.58 20.00 -10.97
N SER A 36 3.75 20.25 -12.00
CA SER A 36 3.53 21.61 -12.50
C SER A 36 2.35 22.29 -11.83
N GLN A 37 1.31 21.54 -11.50
CA GLN A 37 0.12 22.06 -10.81
C GLN A 37 -0.43 21.02 -9.83
N VAL A 38 -0.99 21.51 -8.71
CA VAL A 38 -1.75 20.71 -7.76
C VAL A 38 -3.16 21.31 -7.67
N LEU A 39 -4.16 20.49 -7.89
CA LEU A 39 -5.55 20.89 -7.93
C LEU A 39 -6.32 20.28 -6.75
N SER A 40 -7.18 21.08 -6.13
CA SER A 40 -8.14 20.57 -5.15
C SER A 40 -9.41 20.05 -5.86
N ALA A 41 -10.36 19.52 -5.07
CA ALA A 41 -11.67 19.12 -5.60
C ALA A 41 -12.40 20.30 -6.31
N THR A 42 -12.09 21.54 -5.93
CA THR A 42 -12.59 22.73 -6.58
C THR A 42 -11.71 23.21 -7.75
N ARG A 43 -10.67 22.45 -8.07
CA ARG A 43 -9.68 22.71 -9.12
C ARG A 43 -8.86 23.99 -8.92
N GLN A 44 -8.73 24.43 -7.69
CA GLN A 44 -7.86 25.55 -7.36
C GLN A 44 -6.43 25.06 -7.10
N PRO A 45 -5.39 25.69 -7.69
CA PRO A 45 -4.01 25.30 -7.45
C PRO A 45 -3.62 25.56 -6.00
N GLN A 46 -3.20 24.54 -5.30
CA GLN A 46 -2.65 24.64 -3.94
C GLN A 46 -1.93 23.37 -3.54
N GLY A 47 -1.06 23.44 -2.53
CA GLY A 47 -0.45 22.28 -1.94
C GLY A 47 -1.48 21.46 -1.15
N LYS A 48 -1.31 20.14 -1.11
CA LYS A 48 -2.19 19.22 -0.38
C LYS A 48 -1.41 18.36 0.59
N ALA A 49 -1.91 18.27 1.80
CA ALA A 49 -1.35 17.42 2.86
C ALA A 49 -1.89 16.00 2.79
N ALA A 50 -1.25 15.10 3.54
CA ALA A 50 -1.65 13.70 3.63
C ALA A 50 -3.13 13.55 4.04
N GLY A 51 -3.78 12.55 3.47
CA GLY A 51 -5.19 12.24 3.73
C GLY A 51 -6.16 12.97 2.82
N HIS A 52 -5.71 13.96 2.07
CA HIS A 52 -6.55 14.72 1.14
C HIS A 52 -6.40 14.19 -0.29
N SER A 53 -7.47 14.34 -1.07
CA SER A 53 -7.42 14.05 -2.51
C SER A 53 -6.84 15.24 -3.26
N ALA A 54 -6.04 14.97 -4.26
CA ALA A 54 -5.42 15.98 -5.09
C ALA A 54 -5.41 15.58 -6.56
N GLY A 55 -5.54 16.55 -7.44
CA GLY A 55 -5.26 16.40 -8.86
C GLY A 55 -3.86 16.91 -9.14
N ILE A 56 -3.06 16.15 -9.86
CA ILE A 56 -1.67 16.49 -10.16
C ILE A 56 -1.49 16.60 -11.65
N VAL A 57 -0.86 17.70 -12.08
CA VAL A 57 -0.43 17.89 -13.46
C VAL A 57 1.09 17.85 -13.48
N LEU A 58 1.65 16.98 -14.33
CA LEU A 58 3.09 16.81 -14.47
C LEU A 58 3.62 17.64 -15.66
N ASP A 59 4.89 18.03 -15.59
CA ASP A 59 5.54 18.88 -16.61
C ASP A 59 5.75 18.17 -17.95
N ARG A 60 5.65 16.84 -17.95
CA ARG A 60 5.76 16.03 -19.18
C ARG A 60 4.82 14.84 -19.10
N GLU A 61 4.60 14.22 -20.26
CA GLU A 61 3.77 13.02 -20.34
C GLU A 61 4.54 11.82 -19.81
N VAL A 62 3.97 11.16 -18.81
CA VAL A 62 4.44 9.88 -18.28
C VAL A 62 3.24 8.97 -18.13
N ASP A 63 3.45 7.66 -18.26
CA ASP A 63 2.40 6.69 -18.07
C ASP A 63 2.20 6.44 -16.59
N VAL A 64 1.02 6.81 -16.09
CA VAL A 64 0.59 6.51 -14.72
C VAL A 64 -0.71 5.75 -14.80
N SER A 65 -0.70 4.53 -14.30
CA SER A 65 -1.87 3.65 -14.28
C SER A 65 -2.47 3.59 -12.89
N ARG A 66 -3.73 3.15 -12.81
CA ARG A 66 -4.37 2.91 -11.52
C ARG A 66 -3.57 1.88 -10.71
N GLY A 67 -3.27 2.17 -9.47
CA GLY A 67 -2.43 1.35 -8.61
C GLY A 67 -0.97 1.77 -8.58
N ASP A 68 -0.54 2.65 -9.47
CA ASP A 68 0.80 3.22 -9.43
C ASP A 68 0.90 4.30 -8.34
N TRP A 69 2.10 4.51 -7.86
CA TRP A 69 2.41 5.52 -6.85
C TRP A 69 3.26 6.63 -7.45
N LEU A 70 3.00 7.86 -7.01
CA LEU A 70 3.88 8.99 -7.25
C LEU A 70 4.65 9.25 -5.97
N LEU A 71 5.97 9.08 -6.03
CA LEU A 71 6.85 9.20 -4.88
C LEU A 71 7.73 10.42 -5.00
N ALA A 72 7.97 11.13 -3.90
CA ALA A 72 8.99 12.16 -3.87
C ALA A 72 10.35 11.52 -4.15
N GLU A 73 11.19 12.16 -4.94
CA GLU A 73 12.48 11.60 -5.34
C GLU A 73 13.42 11.39 -4.15
N LEU A 74 13.38 12.32 -3.19
CA LEU A 74 14.20 12.24 -1.98
C LEU A 74 13.36 11.81 -0.79
N GLY A 75 13.85 10.82 -0.04
CA GLY A 75 13.19 10.36 1.18
C GLY A 75 11.96 9.51 0.97
N SER A 76 11.69 9.05 -0.26
CA SER A 76 10.56 8.15 -0.50
C SER A 76 10.88 6.73 -0.07
N PRO A 77 9.84 5.97 0.37
CA PRO A 77 10.03 4.56 0.67
C PRO A 77 10.35 3.77 -0.61
N GLU A 78 11.16 2.74 -0.46
CA GLU A 78 11.47 1.83 -1.56
C GLU A 78 10.46 0.69 -1.61
N GLY A 79 10.33 0.07 -2.79
CA GLY A 79 9.52 -1.12 -2.96
C GLY A 79 10.11 -2.31 -2.21
N GLN A 80 9.27 -3.05 -1.52
CA GLN A 80 9.67 -4.21 -0.71
C GLN A 80 8.95 -5.46 -1.20
N ARG A 81 9.67 -6.57 -1.24
CA ARG A 81 9.13 -7.89 -1.60
C ARG A 81 8.91 -8.78 -0.39
N GLN A 82 9.38 -8.39 0.76
CA GLN A 82 9.20 -9.11 2.01
C GLN A 82 8.67 -8.15 3.06
N LEU A 83 7.58 -8.56 3.72
CA LEU A 83 6.94 -7.73 4.73
C LEU A 83 6.83 -8.50 6.05
N ASN A 84 7.21 -7.84 7.13
CA ASN A 84 6.88 -8.29 8.48
C ASN A 84 5.58 -7.62 8.88
N THR A 85 4.57 -8.42 9.23
CA THR A 85 3.21 -7.93 9.38
C THR A 85 2.54 -8.47 10.62
N THR A 86 1.49 -7.75 11.06
CA THR A 86 0.51 -8.25 12.01
C THR A 86 -0.78 -8.52 11.24
N ILE A 87 -1.29 -9.74 11.31
CA ILE A 87 -2.48 -10.17 10.57
C ILE A 87 -3.60 -10.53 11.53
N ALA A 88 -4.80 -9.97 11.29
CA ALA A 88 -6.05 -10.44 11.85
C ALA A 88 -6.69 -11.40 10.86
N TRP A 89 -6.72 -12.69 11.18
CA TRP A 89 -7.17 -13.73 10.26
C TRP A 89 -8.68 -13.91 10.35
N MET A 90 -9.34 -13.88 9.21
CA MET A 90 -10.82 -13.90 9.12
C MET A 90 -11.38 -15.05 8.30
N ASP A 91 -10.52 -15.84 7.65
CA ASP A 91 -10.96 -16.96 6.83
C ASP A 91 -11.40 -18.15 7.72
N ASP A 92 -12.19 -19.06 7.14
CA ASP A 92 -12.66 -20.27 7.82
C ASP A 92 -11.57 -21.32 7.95
N GLU A 93 -10.55 -21.28 7.06
CA GLU A 93 -9.40 -22.17 7.10
C GLU A 93 -8.22 -21.48 7.77
N PRO A 94 -7.37 -22.22 8.53
CA PRO A 94 -6.20 -21.63 9.17
C PRO A 94 -5.22 -21.06 8.14
N LEU A 95 -4.54 -19.96 8.51
CA LEU A 95 -3.43 -19.43 7.75
C LEU A 95 -2.18 -20.23 8.06
N VAL A 96 -1.59 -20.84 7.03
CA VAL A 96 -0.38 -21.67 7.17
C VAL A 96 0.70 -21.21 6.19
N ALA A 97 1.96 -21.49 6.52
CA ALA A 97 3.07 -21.19 5.62
C ALA A 97 2.93 -21.94 4.30
N GLY A 98 3.33 -21.28 3.22
CA GLY A 98 3.26 -21.82 1.87
C GLY A 98 2.00 -21.47 1.08
N ARG A 99 0.95 -20.98 1.74
CA ARG A 99 -0.28 -20.53 1.06
C ARG A 99 -0.05 -19.21 0.34
N VAL A 100 -0.74 -19.03 -0.78
CA VAL A 100 -0.68 -17.83 -1.59
C VAL A 100 -2.05 -17.15 -1.61
N TYR A 101 -2.05 -15.85 -1.41
CA TYR A 101 -3.25 -15.01 -1.45
C TYR A 101 -3.01 -13.80 -2.34
N TRP A 102 -4.11 -13.20 -2.81
CA TRP A 102 -4.02 -11.85 -3.37
C TRP A 102 -3.85 -10.86 -2.23
N ALA A 103 -2.89 -9.95 -2.37
CA ALA A 103 -2.73 -8.82 -1.48
C ALA A 103 -3.19 -7.55 -2.20
N LEU A 104 -4.17 -6.88 -1.63
CA LEU A 104 -4.64 -5.59 -2.13
C LEU A 104 -4.01 -4.48 -1.29
N HIS A 105 -3.17 -3.68 -1.92
CA HIS A 105 -2.51 -2.54 -1.30
C HIS A 105 -2.86 -1.27 -2.10
N GLY A 106 -3.68 -0.39 -1.50
CA GLY A 106 -4.27 0.70 -2.25
C GLY A 106 -5.14 0.16 -3.37
N HIS A 107 -4.79 0.44 -4.61
CA HIS A 107 -5.48 -0.09 -5.79
C HIS A 107 -4.68 -1.18 -6.51
N ARG A 108 -3.56 -1.62 -5.91
CA ARG A 108 -2.66 -2.57 -6.54
C ARG A 108 -2.87 -3.96 -5.98
N TRP A 109 -3.00 -4.93 -6.88
CA TRP A 109 -3.10 -6.34 -6.56
C TRP A 109 -1.77 -7.04 -6.83
N VAL A 110 -1.22 -7.73 -5.84
CA VAL A 110 -0.05 -8.59 -6.02
C VAL A 110 -0.28 -9.91 -5.30
N LYS A 111 0.39 -10.97 -5.74
CA LYS A 111 0.33 -12.23 -5.03
C LYS A 111 1.30 -12.22 -3.85
N ALA A 112 0.83 -12.62 -2.70
CA ALA A 112 1.59 -12.72 -1.47
C ALA A 112 1.60 -14.16 -0.99
N LYS A 113 2.80 -14.69 -0.75
CA LYS A 113 2.96 -16.02 -0.17
C LYS A 113 3.23 -15.89 1.31
N VAL A 114 2.55 -16.70 2.11
CA VAL A 114 2.83 -16.80 3.54
C VAL A 114 4.17 -17.51 3.69
N GLN A 115 5.21 -16.75 4.01
CA GLN A 115 6.56 -17.31 4.14
C GLN A 115 6.71 -18.02 5.48
N ARG A 116 6.20 -17.39 6.55
CA ARG A 116 6.30 -17.94 7.90
C ARG A 116 5.27 -17.28 8.82
N VAL A 117 4.64 -18.09 9.67
CA VAL A 117 3.90 -17.60 10.83
C VAL A 117 4.88 -17.53 11.99
N VAL A 118 5.19 -16.32 12.45
CA VAL A 118 6.22 -16.10 13.48
C VAL A 118 5.68 -16.49 14.85
N HIS A 119 4.53 -15.94 15.23
CA HIS A 119 3.83 -16.30 16.45
C HIS A 119 2.40 -15.76 16.41
N ARG A 120 1.59 -16.26 17.35
CA ARG A 120 0.22 -15.78 17.58
C ARG A 120 0.23 -14.83 18.76
N LEU A 121 -0.66 -13.86 18.76
CA LEU A 121 -0.87 -12.96 19.89
C LEU A 121 -2.05 -13.45 20.73
N ASN A 122 -1.88 -13.48 22.04
CA ASN A 122 -2.98 -13.72 22.97
C ASN A 122 -3.90 -12.50 22.96
N VAL A 123 -5.20 -12.71 22.66
CA VAL A 123 -6.15 -11.60 22.50
C VAL A 123 -6.43 -10.85 23.82
N ASN A 124 -6.17 -11.47 24.96
CA ASN A 124 -6.41 -10.86 26.27
C ASN A 124 -5.18 -10.13 26.80
N THR A 125 -3.99 -10.71 26.64
CA THR A 125 -2.75 -10.20 27.23
C THR A 125 -1.81 -9.56 26.21
N LEU A 126 -2.04 -9.77 24.91
CA LEU A 126 -1.17 -9.40 23.80
C LEU A 126 0.22 -10.06 23.87
N ALA A 127 0.37 -11.08 24.70
CA ALA A 127 1.60 -11.84 24.80
C ALA A 127 1.82 -12.66 23.52
N GLU A 128 3.08 -12.79 23.12
CA GLU A 128 3.47 -13.61 21.98
C GLU A 128 3.45 -15.09 22.37
N GLU A 129 2.75 -15.89 21.58
CA GLU A 129 2.66 -17.32 21.76
C GLU A 129 3.19 -18.04 20.54
N GLU A 130 3.94 -19.12 20.75
CA GLU A 130 4.45 -19.93 19.66
C GLU A 130 3.28 -20.51 18.86
N ALA A 131 3.35 -20.38 17.52
CA ALA A 131 2.34 -20.91 16.61
C ALA A 131 2.94 -21.13 15.23
N SER A 132 2.50 -22.20 14.56
CA SER A 132 2.85 -22.50 13.18
C SER A 132 1.74 -22.13 12.20
N GLU A 133 0.57 -21.73 12.72
CA GLU A 133 -0.59 -21.32 11.92
C GLU A 133 -1.42 -20.32 12.73
N LEU A 134 -2.30 -19.60 12.01
CA LEU A 134 -3.31 -18.73 12.63
C LEU A 134 -4.69 -19.36 12.40
N ALA A 135 -5.36 -19.72 13.47
CA ALA A 135 -6.74 -20.18 13.43
C ALA A 135 -7.68 -19.02 13.03
N PRO A 136 -8.90 -19.31 12.57
CA PRO A 136 -9.90 -18.28 12.34
C PRO A 136 -10.07 -17.37 13.56
N ASN A 137 -10.15 -16.05 13.31
CA ASN A 137 -10.23 -15.01 14.34
C ASN A 137 -8.98 -14.81 15.20
N ALA A 138 -7.87 -15.48 14.85
CA ALA A 138 -6.60 -15.25 15.54
C ALA A 138 -5.88 -14.03 14.97
N ILE A 139 -5.02 -13.44 15.80
CA ILE A 139 -4.13 -12.35 15.41
C ILE A 139 -2.70 -12.82 15.65
N GLY A 140 -1.80 -12.53 14.72
CA GLY A 140 -0.40 -12.93 14.89
C GLY A 140 0.55 -12.18 13.97
N HIS A 141 1.82 -12.40 14.18
CA HIS A 141 2.88 -11.86 13.32
C HIS A 141 3.23 -12.87 12.24
N VAL A 142 3.25 -12.39 11.01
CA VAL A 142 3.45 -13.24 9.83
C VAL A 142 4.39 -12.53 8.86
N THR A 143 5.32 -13.29 8.28
CA THR A 143 6.18 -12.78 7.21
C THR A 143 5.58 -13.16 5.87
N LEU A 144 5.37 -12.16 5.02
CA LEU A 144 4.83 -12.33 3.67
C LEU A 144 5.94 -12.10 2.64
N ALA A 145 5.97 -12.94 1.61
CA ALA A 145 6.80 -12.76 0.43
C ALA A 145 5.92 -12.35 -0.74
N LEU A 146 6.24 -11.23 -1.37
CA LEU A 146 5.45 -10.66 -2.45
C LEU A 146 6.04 -11.02 -3.80
N GLN A 147 5.18 -11.34 -4.77
CA GLN A 147 5.60 -11.64 -6.13
C GLN A 147 6.19 -10.39 -6.81
N GLU A 148 5.63 -9.22 -6.51
CA GLU A 148 6.08 -7.93 -7.00
C GLU A 148 6.31 -6.99 -5.82
N PRO A 149 7.24 -6.02 -5.92
CA PRO A 149 7.49 -5.11 -4.82
C PRO A 149 6.30 -4.19 -4.58
N LEU A 150 6.05 -3.87 -3.31
CA LEU A 150 5.08 -2.88 -2.88
C LEU A 150 5.78 -1.77 -2.11
N VAL A 151 5.29 -0.55 -2.28
CA VAL A 151 5.76 0.60 -1.49
C VAL A 151 4.98 0.62 -0.20
N THR A 152 5.62 0.27 0.91
CA THR A 152 4.99 0.21 2.23
C THR A 152 5.77 0.99 3.27
N LEU A 153 5.04 1.47 4.28
CA LEU A 153 5.59 2.02 5.52
C LEU A 153 4.90 1.32 6.68
N PRO A 154 5.50 1.32 7.88
CA PRO A 154 4.80 0.83 9.05
C PRO A 154 3.45 1.53 9.24
N PHE A 155 2.44 0.78 9.65
CA PHE A 155 1.10 1.32 9.83
C PHE A 155 1.06 2.51 10.80
N THR A 156 1.95 2.53 11.79
CA THR A 156 2.08 3.65 12.73
C THR A 156 2.54 4.94 12.06
N GLN A 157 3.21 4.84 10.92
CA GLN A 157 3.67 5.99 10.15
C GLN A 157 2.71 6.39 9.05
N SER A 158 2.05 5.42 8.41
CA SER A 158 1.08 5.68 7.35
C SER A 158 0.02 4.58 7.33
N ARG A 159 -1.24 4.95 7.57
CA ARG A 159 -2.36 4.01 7.50
C ARG A 159 -2.59 3.52 6.07
N ILE A 160 -2.35 4.37 5.09
CA ILE A 160 -2.58 4.02 3.68
C ILE A 160 -1.50 3.06 3.18
N LEU A 161 -0.23 3.38 3.44
CA LEU A 161 0.89 2.55 2.97
C LEU A 161 1.16 1.33 3.86
N GLY A 162 0.67 1.35 5.08
CA GLY A 162 0.91 0.28 6.06
C GLY A 162 -0.22 -0.72 6.23
N ALA A 163 -1.23 -0.71 5.36
CA ALA A 163 -2.36 -1.62 5.45
C ALA A 163 -2.58 -2.36 4.13
N LEU A 164 -2.84 -3.65 4.23
CA LEU A 164 -3.19 -4.49 3.09
C LEU A 164 -4.37 -5.39 3.47
N VAL A 165 -5.00 -5.96 2.44
CA VAL A 165 -6.04 -6.97 2.61
C VAL A 165 -5.61 -8.22 1.87
N LEU A 166 -5.71 -9.37 2.52
CA LEU A 166 -5.51 -10.66 1.86
C LEU A 166 -6.85 -11.21 1.37
N VAL A 167 -6.86 -11.65 0.13
CA VAL A 167 -8.06 -12.16 -0.54
C VAL A 167 -7.75 -13.55 -1.08
N ASP A 168 -8.66 -14.50 -0.87
CA ASP A 168 -8.52 -15.86 -1.36
C ASP A 168 -8.48 -15.87 -2.88
N THR A 169 -7.52 -16.60 -3.46
CA THR A 169 -7.32 -16.63 -4.91
C THR A 169 -8.41 -17.40 -5.65
N ALA A 170 -9.11 -18.32 -4.98
CA ALA A 170 -10.17 -19.13 -5.59
C ALA A 170 -11.55 -18.49 -5.41
N THR A 171 -11.89 -18.04 -4.19
CA THR A 171 -13.23 -17.55 -3.86
C THR A 171 -13.35 -16.03 -3.94
N HIS A 172 -12.23 -15.30 -3.99
CA HIS A 172 -12.15 -13.83 -3.89
C HIS A 172 -12.73 -13.28 -2.59
N LYS A 173 -12.80 -14.13 -1.56
CA LYS A 173 -13.26 -13.74 -0.23
C LYS A 173 -12.14 -13.05 0.53
N THR A 174 -12.46 -12.00 1.27
CA THR A 174 -11.50 -11.35 2.17
C THR A 174 -11.10 -12.33 3.26
N SER A 175 -9.81 -12.64 3.33
CA SER A 175 -9.29 -13.67 4.25
C SER A 175 -8.56 -13.08 5.45
N GLY A 176 -7.96 -11.90 5.34
CA GLY A 176 -7.25 -11.28 6.45
C GLY A 176 -7.00 -9.80 6.25
N ALA A 177 -6.88 -9.10 7.38
CA ALA A 177 -6.45 -7.71 7.42
C ALA A 177 -5.00 -7.67 7.88
N VAL A 178 -4.16 -6.93 7.16
CA VAL A 178 -2.71 -6.91 7.34
C VAL A 178 -2.24 -5.50 7.69
N LEU A 179 -1.47 -5.40 8.74
CA LEU A 179 -0.78 -4.17 9.13
C LEU A 179 0.73 -4.39 9.00
N VAL A 180 1.42 -3.49 8.32
CA VAL A 180 2.88 -3.55 8.18
C VAL A 180 3.52 -3.05 9.49
N ASN A 181 4.46 -3.84 9.99
CA ASN A 181 5.19 -3.52 11.22
C ASN A 181 6.37 -2.60 10.96
#